data_a8966e5d9e145f16555c863d7904e8ce
#
_entry.id   a8966e5d9e145f16555c863d7904e8ce
#
_cell.length_a   1.000
_cell.length_b   1.000
_cell.length_c   1.000
_cell.angle_alpha   90.00
_cell.angle_beta   90.00
_cell.angle_gamma   90.00
#
_symmetry.space_group_name_H-M   'P 1'
#
loop_
_entity.id
_entity.type
_entity.pdbx_description
1 polymer ?
#
loop_
_entity_poly.entity_id
_entity_poly.type
_entity_poly.pdbx_seq_one_letter_code
_entity_poly.pdbx_strand_id
1 'polypeptide(L)'
;MFPRSIFPLLTACLALAAGASAATPPNILIILVDDMGYSDIGCYGGEIRTPNIDRLAANGMKFAQMYNTGKCYPTRACLQTGLYFQRTDRDFSNTATLGEVLRPAGYHTLWSGKHHARFNPVTRGYDRYYGMIGGAENHFNPGSKAAPGQPAPASKNDGNRWSLDGQEVKDFIPEDPKFYDTDAFTDRALAWLSEYQKTEKPFLLYLAYTAPHWPLQAWPEDIAKYKGVYDGGYEAVRQARYERQIKLGLVDPKTTPLPPMEYGRKSGNKWSELSQEERRLEATRMEIYAAMVDRVDQNIGRVLQRLEDQGKLDNTLIFFLSDNGACAESPKVDNVDPKAPLGSVASFVSYGQNWASVGNTPLRKWKQDSFEGGINTPFVVHWPAGIKPQTGWNRESVHLIDLMPTVLAVSGAKYPGVAKAAKISQPDGVSLLPAFAGQTIARRRPLFFQFGRGSAIHDGHWKLVRQGATWELYDLATDRTETRDLAAKRPELVKQMDAAWQAWWKDCTGKAWTGTAPKEKENE
;
A
#
# COMPACT_ATOMS: atom_id res chain seq x y z
N MET A 1 84.96 -26.06 -24.06
CA MET A 1 83.55 -25.80 -24.54
C MET A 1 82.63 -26.57 -23.63
N PHE A 2 82.00 -25.89 -22.66
CA PHE A 2 81.02 -26.50 -21.76
C PHE A 2 79.68 -25.87 -22.03
N PRO A 3 78.54 -26.62 -22.15
CA PRO A 3 77.23 -26.05 -22.36
C PRO A 3 76.59 -25.55 -21.06
N ARG A 4 76.06 -24.35 -21.08
CA ARG A 4 75.30 -23.74 -19.99
C ARG A 4 73.90 -24.36 -19.92
N SER A 5 73.58 -24.98 -18.79
CA SER A 5 72.22 -25.42 -18.45
C SER A 5 71.39 -24.24 -18.00
N ILE A 6 70.27 -24.02 -18.66
CA ILE A 6 69.22 -23.02 -18.30
C ILE A 6 68.12 -23.74 -17.50
N PHE A 7 67.95 -23.41 -16.22
CA PHE A 7 66.86 -23.85 -15.39
C PHE A 7 65.71 -22.82 -15.57
N PRO A 8 64.49 -23.24 -15.86
CA PRO A 8 63.34 -22.32 -15.81
C PRO A 8 62.82 -22.21 -14.38
N LEU A 9 62.77 -20.98 -13.83
CA LEU A 9 62.04 -20.64 -12.62
C LEU A 9 60.53 -20.77 -12.90
N LEU A 10 59.90 -21.76 -12.26
CA LEU A 10 58.43 -21.83 -12.19
C LEU A 10 57.94 -20.88 -11.09
N THR A 11 57.44 -19.73 -11.50
CA THR A 11 56.73 -18.81 -10.59
C THR A 11 55.32 -19.32 -10.37
N ALA A 12 55.04 -19.91 -9.23
CA ALA A 12 53.69 -20.31 -8.81
C ALA A 12 52.92 -19.06 -8.41
N CYS A 13 52.02 -18.60 -9.27
CA CYS A 13 50.98 -17.61 -8.91
C CYS A 13 49.92 -18.31 -8.03
N LEU A 14 50.03 -18.15 -6.71
CA LEU A 14 48.90 -18.42 -5.82
C LEU A 14 47.82 -17.36 -6.09
N ALA A 15 46.79 -17.70 -6.86
CA ALA A 15 45.57 -16.94 -6.93
C ALA A 15 44.82 -17.10 -5.60
N LEU A 16 44.89 -16.08 -4.74
CA LEU A 16 43.95 -15.94 -3.64
C LEU A 16 42.55 -15.74 -4.26
N ALA A 17 41.79 -16.82 -4.32
CA ALA A 17 40.33 -16.73 -4.48
C ALA A 17 39.81 -16.08 -3.20
N ALA A 18 39.68 -14.75 -3.22
CA ALA A 18 38.87 -14.05 -2.24
C ALA A 18 37.42 -14.59 -2.40
N GLY A 19 37.04 -15.51 -1.54
CA GLY A 19 35.67 -15.98 -1.43
C GLY A 19 34.81 -14.76 -1.17
N ALA A 20 34.05 -14.35 -2.17
CA ALA A 20 32.95 -13.41 -1.97
C ALA A 20 32.02 -14.08 -0.95
N SER A 21 32.08 -13.66 0.31
CA SER A 21 31.07 -14.00 1.31
C SER A 21 29.73 -13.66 0.70
N ALA A 22 28.89 -14.64 0.46
CA ALA A 22 27.54 -14.38 -0.01
C ALA A 22 26.90 -13.42 0.99
N ALA A 23 26.53 -12.22 0.52
CA ALA A 23 25.92 -11.23 1.39
C ALA A 23 24.71 -11.87 2.08
N THR A 24 24.61 -11.69 3.40
CA THR A 24 23.49 -12.22 4.18
C THR A 24 22.18 -11.68 3.61
N PRO A 25 21.21 -12.54 3.26
CA PRO A 25 19.94 -12.06 2.73
C PRO A 25 19.29 -11.05 3.67
N PRO A 26 18.71 -9.95 3.17
CA PRO A 26 18.10 -8.91 4.02
C PRO A 26 16.86 -9.43 4.73
N ASN A 27 16.56 -8.88 5.89
CA ASN A 27 15.21 -8.91 6.42
C ASN A 27 14.28 -8.12 5.49
N ILE A 28 13.00 -8.47 5.46
CA ILE A 28 12.00 -7.81 4.63
C ILE A 28 10.87 -7.34 5.53
N LEU A 29 10.61 -6.04 5.52
CA LEU A 29 9.49 -5.41 6.22
C LEU A 29 8.60 -4.73 5.19
N ILE A 30 7.36 -5.18 5.08
CA ILE A 30 6.34 -4.55 4.23
C ILE A 30 5.33 -3.89 5.15
N ILE A 31 5.23 -2.57 5.10
CA ILE A 31 4.27 -1.76 5.86
C ILE A 31 3.20 -1.31 4.88
N LEU A 32 2.00 -1.83 5.02
CA LEU A 32 0.85 -1.48 4.21
C LEU A 32 -0.20 -0.78 5.08
N VAL A 33 -0.61 0.42 4.67
CA VAL A 33 -1.73 1.14 5.28
C VAL A 33 -2.97 1.07 4.39
N ASP A 34 -4.15 1.33 4.95
CA ASP A 34 -5.44 1.11 4.30
C ASP A 34 -6.13 2.47 4.04
N ASP A 35 -6.42 2.77 2.78
CA ASP A 35 -7.14 3.98 2.36
C ASP A 35 -6.39 5.31 2.53
N MET A 36 -5.06 5.32 2.62
CA MET A 36 -4.30 6.56 2.76
C MET A 36 -4.06 7.22 1.40
N GLY A 37 -4.36 8.52 1.30
CA GLY A 37 -4.22 9.30 0.09
C GLY A 37 -2.77 9.63 -0.28
N TYR A 38 -2.57 10.02 -1.55
CA TYR A 38 -1.27 10.33 -2.14
C TYR A 38 -0.49 11.44 -1.43
N SER A 39 -1.20 12.43 -0.86
CA SER A 39 -0.59 13.61 -0.24
C SER A 39 -0.68 13.64 1.27
N ASP A 40 -1.10 12.58 1.95
CA ASP A 40 -1.39 12.64 3.38
C ASP A 40 -0.15 12.68 4.27
N ILE A 41 0.98 12.12 3.84
CA ILE A 41 2.23 12.09 4.61
C ILE A 41 3.15 13.27 4.30
N GLY A 42 3.98 13.67 5.27
CA GLY A 42 4.83 14.87 5.19
C GLY A 42 5.75 14.86 3.97
N CYS A 43 6.45 13.76 3.71
CA CYS A 43 7.36 13.66 2.55
C CYS A 43 6.66 13.67 1.19
N TYR A 44 5.30 13.59 1.13
CA TYR A 44 4.48 13.81 -0.07
C TYR A 44 3.66 15.12 -0.02
N GLY A 45 3.97 16.02 0.91
CA GLY A 45 3.38 17.36 1.01
C GLY A 45 2.23 17.49 1.99
N GLY A 46 1.91 16.44 2.77
CA GLY A 46 0.92 16.47 3.84
C GLY A 46 1.30 17.38 5.01
N GLU A 47 0.31 17.81 5.78
CA GLU A 47 0.49 18.50 7.06
C GLU A 47 0.41 17.54 8.24
N ILE A 48 -0.01 16.30 8.01
CA ILE A 48 -0.10 15.28 9.04
C ILE A 48 1.33 14.92 9.51
N ARG A 49 1.51 14.77 10.80
CA ARG A 49 2.81 14.47 11.39
C ARG A 49 3.21 13.03 11.14
N THR A 50 4.21 12.84 10.26
CA THR A 50 4.72 11.52 9.90
C THR A 50 6.26 11.45 9.97
N PRO A 51 6.89 11.85 11.09
CA PRO A 51 8.35 11.99 11.17
C PRO A 51 9.11 10.68 10.93
N ASN A 52 8.53 9.52 11.26
CA ASN A 52 9.17 8.23 11.08
C ASN A 52 9.14 7.76 9.63
N ILE A 53 8.01 7.95 8.94
CA ILE A 53 7.89 7.71 7.50
C ILE A 53 8.76 8.71 6.73
N ASP A 54 8.79 9.98 7.14
CA ASP A 54 9.62 11.01 6.53
C ASP A 54 11.11 10.69 6.69
N ARG A 55 11.52 10.12 7.84
CA ARG A 55 12.90 9.63 8.07
C ARG A 55 13.25 8.48 7.13
N LEU A 56 12.35 7.50 6.92
CA LEU A 56 12.56 6.44 5.93
C LEU A 56 12.74 7.02 4.52
N ALA A 57 11.90 7.99 4.17
CA ALA A 57 11.94 8.66 2.87
C ALA A 57 13.22 9.49 2.65
N ALA A 58 13.71 10.16 3.70
CA ALA A 58 14.94 10.96 3.64
C ALA A 58 16.20 10.10 3.48
N ASN A 59 16.21 8.88 4.03
CA ASN A 59 17.34 7.96 4.01
C ASN A 59 17.14 6.78 3.04
N GLY A 60 16.14 6.87 2.15
CA GLY A 60 15.78 5.83 1.21
C GLY A 60 15.45 6.38 -0.16
N MET A 61 14.48 5.76 -0.80
CA MET A 61 14.00 6.13 -2.14
C MET A 61 12.50 6.45 -2.09
N LYS A 62 12.10 7.57 -2.71
CA LYS A 62 10.69 7.98 -2.89
C LYS A 62 10.30 7.80 -4.34
N PHE A 63 9.17 7.15 -4.58
CA PHE A 63 8.63 6.98 -5.93
C PHE A 63 7.45 7.94 -6.15
N ALA A 64 7.49 8.67 -7.26
CA ALA A 64 6.37 9.54 -7.65
C ALA A 64 5.20 8.77 -8.29
N GLN A 65 5.40 7.51 -8.67
CA GLN A 65 4.46 6.71 -9.44
C GLN A 65 4.44 5.26 -8.95
N MET A 66 3.70 4.98 -7.86
CA MET A 66 3.45 3.62 -7.37
C MET A 66 2.00 3.26 -7.61
N TYR A 67 1.79 2.23 -8.41
CA TYR A 67 0.46 1.82 -8.81
C TYR A 67 -0.05 0.60 -8.05
N ASN A 68 -1.34 0.64 -7.74
CA ASN A 68 -2.12 -0.44 -7.11
C ASN A 68 -3.38 -0.73 -7.94
N THR A 69 -4.33 -1.50 -7.40
CA THR A 69 -5.55 -1.89 -8.13
C THR A 69 -6.75 -0.98 -7.87
N GLY A 70 -6.61 0.08 -7.07
CA GLY A 70 -7.70 0.98 -6.68
C GLY A 70 -8.66 0.40 -5.62
N LYS A 71 -8.42 -0.81 -5.10
CA LYS A 71 -9.22 -1.43 -4.03
C LYS A 71 -8.38 -2.37 -3.18
N CYS A 72 -8.71 -2.49 -1.90
CA CYS A 72 -7.93 -3.16 -0.88
C CYS A 72 -7.67 -4.65 -1.15
N TYR A 73 -8.71 -5.50 -1.32
CA TYR A 73 -8.49 -6.94 -1.48
C TYR A 73 -7.75 -7.33 -2.78
N PRO A 74 -8.00 -6.71 -3.95
CA PRO A 74 -7.20 -7.03 -5.13
C PRO A 74 -5.75 -6.57 -5.01
N THR A 75 -5.50 -5.42 -4.38
CA THR A 75 -4.16 -4.93 -4.09
C THR A 75 -3.38 -5.90 -3.20
N ARG A 76 -4.01 -6.39 -2.13
CA ARG A 76 -3.38 -7.35 -1.21
C ARG A 76 -3.07 -8.67 -1.88
N ALA A 77 -3.92 -9.13 -2.80
CA ALA A 77 -3.65 -10.30 -3.62
C ALA A 77 -2.45 -10.08 -4.56
N CYS A 78 -2.40 -8.95 -5.28
CA CYS A 78 -1.27 -8.59 -6.16
C CYS A 78 0.05 -8.52 -5.38
N LEU A 79 0.05 -7.88 -4.20
CA LEU A 79 1.23 -7.74 -3.35
C LEU A 79 1.75 -9.10 -2.89
N GLN A 80 0.85 -9.99 -2.45
CA GLN A 80 1.21 -11.30 -1.92
C GLN A 80 1.70 -12.28 -2.97
N THR A 81 1.24 -12.15 -4.21
CA THR A 81 1.46 -13.17 -5.26
C THR A 81 2.36 -12.69 -6.40
N GLY A 82 2.52 -11.38 -6.59
CA GLY A 82 3.19 -10.80 -7.76
C GLY A 82 2.39 -10.90 -9.05
N LEU A 83 1.10 -11.23 -8.97
CA LEU A 83 0.19 -11.41 -10.11
C LEU A 83 -0.89 -10.34 -10.13
N TYR A 84 -1.39 -10.02 -11.31
CA TYR A 84 -2.65 -9.27 -11.40
C TYR A 84 -3.79 -10.05 -10.75
N PHE A 85 -4.64 -9.35 -9.99
CA PHE A 85 -5.77 -9.96 -9.28
C PHE A 85 -6.68 -10.80 -10.20
N GLN A 86 -6.80 -10.42 -11.46
CA GLN A 86 -7.60 -11.10 -12.47
C GLN A 86 -7.08 -12.50 -12.84
N ARG A 87 -5.82 -12.83 -12.47
CA ARG A 87 -5.25 -14.18 -12.61
C ARG A 87 -5.50 -15.07 -11.39
N THR A 88 -5.88 -14.48 -10.29
CA THR A 88 -6.10 -15.16 -9.01
C THR A 88 -7.55 -14.96 -8.56
N ASP A 89 -7.87 -15.41 -7.40
CA ASP A 89 -9.14 -15.21 -6.71
C ASP A 89 -8.88 -14.78 -5.25
N ARG A 90 -9.92 -14.71 -4.42
CA ARG A 90 -9.78 -14.37 -3.00
C ARG A 90 -9.13 -15.48 -2.14
N ASP A 91 -8.94 -16.67 -2.69
CA ASP A 91 -8.26 -17.80 -2.04
C ASP A 91 -6.81 -17.93 -2.54
N PHE A 92 -6.38 -17.06 -3.46
CA PHE A 92 -5.08 -17.07 -4.13
C PHE A 92 -4.76 -18.42 -4.78
N SER A 93 -5.79 -19.05 -5.36
CA SER A 93 -5.66 -20.34 -6.03
C SER A 93 -4.65 -20.27 -7.18
N ASN A 94 -3.93 -21.36 -7.41
CA ASN A 94 -2.92 -21.47 -8.47
C ASN A 94 -1.80 -20.41 -8.40
N THR A 95 -1.53 -19.88 -7.22
CA THR A 95 -0.48 -18.88 -6.96
C THR A 95 0.42 -19.32 -5.80
N ALA A 96 1.55 -18.65 -5.64
CA ALA A 96 2.35 -18.73 -4.43
C ALA A 96 2.38 -17.37 -3.73
N THR A 97 2.24 -17.36 -2.41
CA THR A 97 2.34 -16.17 -1.58
C THR A 97 3.80 -15.85 -1.23
N LEU A 98 4.07 -14.64 -0.75
CA LEU A 98 5.38 -14.27 -0.19
C LEU A 98 5.81 -15.25 0.92
N GLY A 99 4.87 -15.71 1.77
CA GLY A 99 5.15 -16.70 2.80
C GLY A 99 5.59 -18.05 2.25
N GLU A 100 4.85 -18.57 1.24
CA GLU A 100 5.19 -19.85 0.59
C GLU A 100 6.51 -19.81 -0.18
N VAL A 101 6.95 -18.63 -0.60
CA VAL A 101 8.23 -18.44 -1.31
C VAL A 101 9.39 -18.28 -0.33
N LEU A 102 9.24 -17.49 0.73
CA LEU A 102 10.33 -17.13 1.63
C LEU A 102 10.57 -18.15 2.75
N ARG A 103 9.53 -18.82 3.25
CA ARG A 103 9.66 -19.83 4.29
C ARG A 103 10.62 -20.97 3.88
N PRO A 104 10.51 -21.57 2.69
CA PRO A 104 11.48 -22.58 2.23
C PRO A 104 12.89 -22.02 2.00
N ALA A 105 13.01 -20.69 1.79
CA ALA A 105 14.30 -20.00 1.68
C ALA A 105 14.94 -19.66 3.04
N GLY A 106 14.35 -20.14 4.15
CA GLY A 106 14.90 -20.01 5.49
C GLY A 106 14.45 -18.79 6.27
N TYR A 107 13.47 -18.03 5.77
CA TYR A 107 12.91 -16.88 6.50
C TYR A 107 11.91 -17.30 7.58
N HIS A 108 11.87 -16.54 8.68
CA HIS A 108 10.68 -16.48 9.53
C HIS A 108 9.64 -15.63 8.83
N THR A 109 8.43 -16.15 8.66
CA THR A 109 7.36 -15.50 7.88
C THR A 109 6.23 -15.07 8.80
N LEU A 110 6.11 -13.76 9.02
CA LEU A 110 5.29 -13.14 10.04
C LEU A 110 4.30 -12.18 9.38
N TRP A 111 3.03 -12.23 9.79
CA TRP A 111 2.01 -11.30 9.32
C TRP A 111 1.20 -10.78 10.50
N SER A 112 1.20 -9.45 10.69
CA SER A 112 0.39 -8.77 11.69
C SER A 112 -0.53 -7.76 11.02
N GLY A 113 -1.84 -7.85 11.26
CA GLY A 113 -2.83 -6.90 10.75
C GLY A 113 -3.86 -7.49 9.77
N LYS A 114 -4.41 -6.61 8.92
CA LYS A 114 -5.49 -6.92 7.98
C LYS A 114 -5.07 -7.88 6.87
N HIS A 115 -5.91 -8.88 6.60
CA HIS A 115 -5.73 -9.84 5.50
C HIS A 115 -6.63 -9.52 4.29
N HIS A 116 -7.93 -9.47 4.47
CA HIS A 116 -8.95 -9.23 3.46
C HIS A 116 -9.02 -10.31 2.36
N ALA A 117 -8.77 -11.57 2.72
CA ALA A 117 -9.02 -12.75 1.90
C ALA A 117 -9.82 -13.79 2.69
N ARG A 118 -9.99 -15.01 2.16
CA ARG A 118 -10.90 -16.01 2.75
C ARG A 118 -10.21 -17.03 3.64
N PHE A 119 -8.89 -17.17 3.53
CA PHE A 119 -8.09 -18.16 4.26
C PHE A 119 -7.30 -17.53 5.41
N ASN A 120 -6.84 -18.38 6.33
CA ASN A 120 -5.89 -17.96 7.36
C ASN A 120 -4.45 -18.00 6.79
N PRO A 121 -3.66 -16.91 6.85
CA PRO A 121 -2.30 -16.86 6.31
C PRO A 121 -1.36 -18.00 6.74
N VAL A 122 -1.54 -18.59 7.91
CA VAL A 122 -0.71 -19.74 8.34
C VAL A 122 -0.89 -20.96 7.45
N THR A 123 -2.00 -21.08 6.74
CA THR A 123 -2.22 -22.15 5.75
C THR A 123 -1.54 -21.89 4.42
N ARG A 124 -0.98 -20.69 4.23
CA ARG A 124 -0.34 -20.23 3.00
C ARG A 124 1.08 -19.67 3.26
N GLY A 125 1.85 -20.45 4.04
CA GLY A 125 3.30 -20.25 4.19
C GLY A 125 3.73 -19.24 5.24
N TYR A 126 2.82 -18.66 6.03
CA TYR A 126 3.20 -17.82 7.18
C TYR A 126 3.35 -18.66 8.43
N ASP A 127 4.44 -18.47 9.18
CA ASP A 127 4.67 -19.15 10.46
C ASP A 127 3.73 -18.64 11.54
N ARG A 128 3.45 -17.33 11.53
CA ARG A 128 2.62 -16.64 12.53
C ARG A 128 1.69 -15.62 11.85
N TYR A 129 0.46 -15.57 12.31
CA TYR A 129 -0.50 -14.55 11.88
C TYR A 129 -1.36 -14.07 13.06
N TYR A 130 -1.39 -12.75 13.24
CA TYR A 130 -2.25 -12.07 14.21
C TYR A 130 -3.00 -10.93 13.50
N GLY A 131 -4.32 -10.93 13.57
CA GLY A 131 -5.10 -9.84 12.99
C GLY A 131 -6.42 -10.24 12.37
N MET A 132 -7.02 -9.29 11.67
CA MET A 132 -8.33 -9.37 11.05
C MET A 132 -8.29 -10.12 9.71
N ILE A 133 -9.12 -11.15 9.55
CA ILE A 133 -9.29 -11.87 8.27
C ILE A 133 -10.23 -11.10 7.32
N GLY A 134 -11.13 -10.28 7.86
CA GLY A 134 -12.10 -9.47 7.14
C GLY A 134 -11.55 -8.20 6.48
N GLY A 135 -12.46 -7.32 6.04
CA GLY A 135 -12.14 -6.12 5.26
C GLY A 135 -12.19 -4.80 6.01
N ALA A 136 -12.99 -4.68 7.06
CA ALA A 136 -13.14 -3.48 7.90
C ALA A 136 -13.63 -3.86 9.28
N GLU A 137 -13.28 -3.08 10.28
CA GLU A 137 -13.68 -3.33 11.66
C GLU A 137 -13.70 -2.04 12.48
N ASN A 138 -14.23 -2.12 13.70
CA ASN A 138 -14.09 -1.09 14.70
C ASN A 138 -12.68 -1.18 15.31
N HIS A 139 -11.92 -0.10 15.27
CA HIS A 139 -10.50 -0.10 15.68
C HIS A 139 -10.29 -0.32 17.18
N PHE A 140 -11.28 0.06 18.01
CA PHE A 140 -11.22 -0.16 19.47
C PHE A 140 -11.82 -1.49 19.90
N ASN A 141 -12.77 -2.02 19.13
CA ASN A 141 -13.44 -3.28 19.44
C ASN A 141 -13.96 -3.95 18.16
N PRO A 142 -13.22 -4.91 17.62
CA PRO A 142 -13.62 -5.66 16.41
C PRO A 142 -14.87 -6.54 16.58
N GLY A 143 -15.27 -6.81 17.83
CA GLY A 143 -16.39 -7.69 18.15
C GLY A 143 -17.76 -7.03 17.97
N SER A 144 -18.79 -7.83 18.24
CA SER A 144 -20.19 -7.41 18.12
C SER A 144 -20.80 -6.88 19.44
N LYS A 145 -20.12 -7.10 20.57
CA LYS A 145 -20.59 -6.75 21.91
C LYS A 145 -19.63 -5.78 22.60
N ALA A 146 -20.15 -5.06 23.60
CA ALA A 146 -19.32 -4.20 24.45
C ALA A 146 -18.16 -4.98 25.07
N ALA A 147 -16.97 -4.42 25.00
CA ALA A 147 -15.82 -4.88 25.79
C ALA A 147 -15.94 -4.40 27.25
N PRO A 148 -15.20 -5.01 28.19
CA PRO A 148 -15.24 -4.59 29.59
C PRO A 148 -14.96 -3.09 29.75
N GLY A 149 -15.91 -2.36 30.36
CA GLY A 149 -15.79 -0.93 30.62
C GLY A 149 -15.97 -0.01 29.40
N GLN A 150 -16.37 -0.53 28.26
CA GLN A 150 -16.62 0.24 27.04
C GLN A 150 -18.09 0.17 26.62
N PRO A 151 -18.61 1.17 25.88
CA PRO A 151 -19.90 1.04 25.21
C PRO A 151 -19.83 0.00 24.07
N ALA A 152 -20.98 -0.41 23.55
CA ALA A 152 -21.04 -1.29 22.39
C ALA A 152 -20.38 -0.62 21.17
N PRO A 153 -19.62 -1.39 20.35
CA PRO A 153 -18.96 -0.84 19.18
C PRO A 153 -19.99 -0.49 18.11
N ALA A 154 -19.81 0.64 17.44
CA ALA A 154 -20.47 0.90 16.18
C ALA A 154 -19.78 0.06 15.10
N SER A 155 -20.52 -0.85 14.47
CA SER A 155 -19.97 -1.78 13.49
C SER A 155 -20.98 -2.04 12.37
N LYS A 156 -20.47 -2.30 11.18
CA LYS A 156 -21.25 -2.75 10.03
C LYS A 156 -21.49 -4.28 10.06
N ASN A 157 -20.66 -5.02 10.78
CA ASN A 157 -20.62 -6.48 10.77
C ASN A 157 -20.97 -7.08 12.14
N ASP A 158 -21.60 -8.24 12.14
CA ASP A 158 -21.97 -9.02 13.32
C ASP A 158 -20.77 -9.82 13.92
N GLY A 159 -19.62 -9.17 14.03
CA GLY A 159 -18.38 -9.75 14.50
C GLY A 159 -17.47 -10.24 13.37
N ASN A 160 -16.21 -9.84 13.46
CA ASN A 160 -15.19 -10.17 12.48
C ASN A 160 -14.45 -11.47 12.86
N ARG A 161 -13.98 -12.18 11.84
CA ARG A 161 -13.03 -13.28 12.02
C ARG A 161 -11.65 -12.73 12.27
N TRP A 162 -11.05 -13.11 13.38
CA TRP A 162 -9.67 -12.79 13.74
C TRP A 162 -8.82 -14.05 13.81
N SER A 163 -7.53 -13.88 13.72
CA SER A 163 -6.55 -14.91 14.05
C SER A 163 -5.69 -14.43 15.22
N LEU A 164 -5.61 -15.22 16.25
CA LEU A 164 -4.72 -15.03 17.38
C LEU A 164 -3.56 -16.02 17.23
N ASP A 165 -2.49 -15.57 16.56
CA ASP A 165 -1.29 -16.36 16.33
C ASP A 165 -1.54 -17.67 15.54
N GLY A 166 -2.42 -17.59 14.55
CA GLY A 166 -2.83 -18.70 13.69
C GLY A 166 -4.14 -19.37 14.10
N GLN A 167 -4.59 -19.19 15.34
CA GLN A 167 -5.87 -19.71 15.80
C GLN A 167 -7.01 -18.74 15.44
N GLU A 168 -7.99 -19.20 14.66
CA GLU A 168 -9.14 -18.37 14.31
C GLU A 168 -10.11 -18.23 15.48
N VAL A 169 -10.55 -16.98 15.68
CA VAL A 169 -11.56 -16.58 16.64
C VAL A 169 -12.68 -15.84 15.91
N LYS A 170 -13.92 -16.26 16.13
CA LYS A 170 -15.10 -15.52 15.67
C LYS A 170 -15.48 -14.49 16.72
N ASP A 171 -15.89 -13.31 16.27
CA ASP A 171 -16.37 -12.25 17.15
C ASP A 171 -15.34 -11.91 18.25
N PHE A 172 -14.15 -11.54 17.84
CA PHE A 172 -13.06 -11.17 18.76
C PHE A 172 -13.41 -9.90 19.53
N ILE A 173 -13.60 -10.03 20.84
CA ILE A 173 -13.83 -8.94 21.77
C ILE A 173 -12.57 -8.79 22.64
N PRO A 174 -11.85 -7.65 22.58
CA PRO A 174 -10.65 -7.45 23.36
C PRO A 174 -10.97 -7.37 24.87
N GLU A 175 -10.12 -8.00 25.68
CA GLU A 175 -10.21 -7.93 27.14
C GLU A 175 -9.54 -6.65 27.69
N ASP A 176 -8.52 -6.14 27.00
CA ASP A 176 -7.83 -4.90 27.38
C ASP A 176 -8.69 -3.69 27.00
N PRO A 177 -9.12 -2.85 27.96
CA PRO A 177 -9.87 -1.63 27.67
C PRO A 177 -9.07 -0.57 26.88
N LYS A 178 -7.76 -0.73 26.78
CA LYS A 178 -6.88 0.10 25.97
C LYS A 178 -6.57 -0.51 24.61
N PHE A 179 -7.30 -1.53 24.19
CA PHE A 179 -7.12 -2.11 22.88
C PHE A 179 -7.38 -1.06 21.79
N TYR A 180 -6.46 -0.98 20.84
CA TYR A 180 -6.59 -0.27 19.57
C TYR A 180 -5.81 -1.08 18.52
N ASP A 181 -6.46 -1.47 17.46
CA ASP A 181 -5.93 -2.45 16.51
C ASP A 181 -4.55 -2.09 15.94
N THR A 182 -4.34 -0.80 15.60
CA THR A 182 -3.06 -0.28 15.13
C THR A 182 -1.93 -0.54 16.14
N ASP A 183 -2.20 -0.31 17.43
CA ASP A 183 -1.24 -0.59 18.51
C ASP A 183 -1.05 -2.11 18.68
N ALA A 184 -2.13 -2.87 18.68
CA ALA A 184 -2.12 -4.32 18.88
C ALA A 184 -1.33 -5.04 17.77
N PHE A 185 -1.46 -4.61 16.52
CA PHE A 185 -0.68 -5.16 15.40
C PHE A 185 0.82 -4.90 15.60
N THR A 186 1.17 -3.70 16.04
CA THR A 186 2.56 -3.35 16.31
C THR A 186 3.12 -4.10 17.51
N ASP A 187 2.36 -4.19 18.61
CA ASP A 187 2.77 -4.92 19.81
C ASP A 187 3.06 -6.38 19.50
N ARG A 188 2.24 -7.01 18.68
CA ARG A 188 2.45 -8.38 18.24
C ARG A 188 3.70 -8.51 17.37
N ALA A 189 3.91 -7.60 16.41
CA ALA A 189 5.10 -7.57 15.58
C ALA A 189 6.37 -7.41 16.43
N LEU A 190 6.37 -6.50 17.41
CA LEU A 190 7.48 -6.28 18.34
C LEU A 190 7.77 -7.50 19.23
N ALA A 191 6.73 -8.22 19.67
CA ALA A 191 6.88 -9.45 20.43
C ALA A 191 7.60 -10.52 19.60
N TRP A 192 7.21 -10.73 18.33
CA TRP A 192 7.88 -11.67 17.44
C TRP A 192 9.30 -11.26 17.10
N LEU A 193 9.56 -9.97 16.82
CA LEU A 193 10.92 -9.47 16.59
C LEU A 193 11.83 -9.69 17.81
N SER A 194 11.27 -9.66 19.03
CA SER A 194 12.00 -9.97 20.26
C SER A 194 12.25 -11.47 20.42
N GLU A 195 11.25 -12.31 20.12
CA GLU A 195 11.34 -13.76 20.15
C GLU A 195 12.45 -14.27 19.20
N TYR A 196 12.48 -13.70 17.98
CA TYR A 196 13.42 -14.11 16.94
C TYR A 196 14.72 -13.28 16.90
N GLN A 197 14.99 -12.41 17.89
CA GLN A 197 16.18 -11.55 17.86
C GLN A 197 17.50 -12.31 17.85
N LYS A 198 17.58 -13.49 18.52
CA LYS A 198 18.78 -14.31 18.67
C LYS A 198 18.99 -15.29 17.51
N THR A 199 18.05 -15.37 16.56
CA THR A 199 18.22 -16.23 15.39
C THR A 199 18.95 -15.48 14.29
N GLU A 200 19.82 -16.21 13.56
CA GLU A 200 20.49 -15.67 12.37
C GLU A 200 19.62 -15.71 11.11
N LYS A 201 18.44 -16.34 11.20
CA LYS A 201 17.51 -16.40 10.09
C LYS A 201 16.91 -15.02 9.81
N PRO A 202 16.86 -14.60 8.55
CA PRO A 202 16.13 -13.39 8.20
C PRO A 202 14.64 -13.56 8.42
N PHE A 203 13.91 -12.45 8.48
CA PHE A 203 12.46 -12.47 8.58
C PHE A 203 11.79 -11.76 7.40
N LEU A 204 10.57 -12.20 7.05
CA LEU A 204 9.55 -11.43 6.39
C LEU A 204 8.55 -10.99 7.47
N LEU A 205 8.40 -9.69 7.68
CA LEU A 205 7.31 -9.13 8.46
C LEU A 205 6.39 -8.32 7.55
N TYR A 206 5.16 -8.81 7.35
CA TYR A 206 4.11 -8.05 6.68
C TYR A 206 3.23 -7.41 7.76
N LEU A 207 3.37 -6.09 7.93
CA LEU A 207 2.64 -5.28 8.89
C LEU A 207 1.57 -4.48 8.13
N ALA A 208 0.33 -4.96 8.20
CA ALA A 208 -0.78 -4.51 7.39
C ALA A 208 -1.82 -3.80 8.28
N TYR A 209 -1.66 -2.50 8.47
CA TYR A 209 -2.58 -1.71 9.26
C TYR A 209 -3.97 -1.62 8.61
N THR A 210 -5.01 -1.52 9.45
CA THR A 210 -6.38 -1.17 9.04
C THR A 210 -6.57 0.34 8.99
N ALA A 211 -5.83 1.10 9.79
CA ALA A 211 -5.82 2.56 9.74
C ALA A 211 -5.18 3.08 8.44
N PRO A 212 -5.67 4.22 7.93
CA PRO A 212 -6.77 5.07 8.38
C PRO A 212 -8.15 4.76 7.75
N HIS A 213 -8.46 3.51 7.39
CA HIS A 213 -9.77 3.10 6.89
C HIS A 213 -10.91 3.45 7.86
N TRP A 214 -12.11 3.76 7.36
CA TRP A 214 -13.28 3.96 8.22
C TRP A 214 -13.66 2.66 9.00
N PRO A 215 -14.35 2.80 10.19
CA PRO A 215 -14.80 4.03 10.85
C PRO A 215 -13.60 4.87 11.34
N LEU A 216 -13.73 6.23 11.25
CA LEU A 216 -12.68 7.11 11.77
C LEU A 216 -12.74 7.09 13.29
N GLN A 217 -11.72 6.50 13.89
CA GLN A 217 -11.59 6.29 15.33
C GLN A 217 -10.14 6.48 15.74
N ALA A 218 -9.90 7.28 16.78
CA ALA A 218 -8.55 7.55 17.27
C ALA A 218 -8.59 7.93 18.76
N TRP A 219 -7.45 7.83 19.41
CA TRP A 219 -7.28 8.26 20.78
C TRP A 219 -7.53 9.77 20.91
N PRO A 220 -8.24 10.22 21.97
CA PRO A 220 -8.53 11.65 22.18
C PRO A 220 -7.28 12.55 22.19
N GLU A 221 -6.18 12.05 22.75
CA GLU A 221 -4.89 12.76 22.79
C GLU A 221 -4.27 12.94 21.41
N ASP A 222 -4.47 11.99 20.49
CA ASP A 222 -4.00 12.11 19.11
C ASP A 222 -4.89 13.08 18.33
N ILE A 223 -6.22 13.03 18.50
CA ILE A 223 -7.17 13.98 17.88
C ILE A 223 -6.85 15.43 18.34
N ALA A 224 -6.55 15.62 19.61
CA ALA A 224 -6.25 16.94 20.18
C ALA A 224 -5.07 17.65 19.50
N LYS A 225 -4.11 16.90 18.93
CA LYS A 225 -2.96 17.46 18.19
C LYS A 225 -3.37 18.19 16.90
N TYR A 226 -4.55 17.86 16.36
CA TYR A 226 -5.04 18.36 15.08
C TYR A 226 -6.21 19.35 15.22
N LYS A 227 -6.61 19.67 16.45
CA LYS A 227 -7.71 20.60 16.70
C LYS A 227 -7.48 21.94 16.00
N GLY A 228 -8.41 22.32 15.12
CA GLY A 228 -8.38 23.59 14.38
C GLY A 228 -7.47 23.59 13.13
N VAL A 229 -6.69 22.55 12.89
CA VAL A 229 -5.80 22.47 11.71
C VAL A 229 -6.58 22.53 10.40
N TYR A 230 -7.82 22.03 10.40
CA TYR A 230 -8.67 21.90 9.22
C TYR A 230 -9.80 22.92 9.13
N ASP A 231 -9.81 23.94 10.00
CA ASP A 231 -10.84 24.99 10.02
C ASP A 231 -10.84 25.85 8.74
N GLY A 232 -9.72 25.89 8.00
CA GLY A 232 -9.63 26.53 6.68
C GLY A 232 -10.33 25.80 5.53
N GLY A 233 -10.67 24.52 5.72
CA GLY A 233 -11.46 23.72 4.79
C GLY A 233 -10.68 23.08 3.64
N TYR A 234 -11.43 22.40 2.79
CA TYR A 234 -10.92 21.52 1.72
C TYR A 234 -9.96 22.23 0.77
N GLU A 235 -10.41 23.37 0.22
CA GLU A 235 -9.69 24.08 -0.83
C GLU A 235 -8.37 24.64 -0.31
N ALA A 236 -8.37 25.19 0.92
CA ALA A 236 -7.17 25.76 1.53
C ALA A 236 -6.13 24.67 1.83
N VAL A 237 -6.54 23.56 2.42
CA VAL A 237 -5.64 22.43 2.72
C VAL A 237 -5.08 21.84 1.42
N ARG A 238 -5.93 21.64 0.42
CA ARG A 238 -5.54 21.11 -0.89
C ARG A 238 -4.52 22.01 -1.58
N GLN A 239 -4.74 23.31 -1.59
CA GLN A 239 -3.81 24.29 -2.14
C GLN A 239 -2.47 24.27 -1.41
N ALA A 240 -2.49 24.25 -0.07
CA ALA A 240 -1.27 24.20 0.73
C ALA A 240 -0.46 22.91 0.52
N ARG A 241 -1.13 21.75 0.36
CA ARG A 241 -0.48 20.48 0.01
C ARG A 241 0.19 20.56 -1.36
N TYR A 242 -0.51 21.10 -2.35
CA TYR A 242 0.04 21.27 -3.70
C TYR A 242 1.28 22.19 -3.73
N GLU A 243 1.25 23.29 -3.00
CA GLU A 243 2.40 24.20 -2.88
C GLU A 243 3.61 23.53 -2.22
N ARG A 244 3.37 22.68 -1.18
CA ARG A 244 4.44 21.88 -0.59
C ARG A 244 4.99 20.83 -1.55
N GLN A 245 4.15 20.19 -2.35
CA GLN A 245 4.57 19.22 -3.38
C GLN A 245 5.46 19.88 -4.44
N ILE A 246 5.17 21.12 -4.85
CA ILE A 246 6.03 21.90 -5.74
C ILE A 246 7.39 22.15 -5.08
N LYS A 247 7.41 22.61 -3.82
CA LYS A 247 8.65 22.85 -3.07
C LYS A 247 9.49 21.59 -2.88
N LEU A 248 8.85 20.45 -2.71
CA LEU A 248 9.51 19.14 -2.62
C LEU A 248 9.99 18.59 -3.99
N GLY A 249 9.68 19.26 -5.10
CA GLY A 249 9.98 18.79 -6.46
C GLY A 249 9.20 17.52 -6.86
N LEU A 250 8.15 17.16 -6.12
CA LEU A 250 7.27 16.03 -6.47
C LEU A 250 6.47 16.33 -7.72
N VAL A 251 5.93 17.52 -7.82
CA VAL A 251 5.14 17.99 -8.96
C VAL A 251 5.76 19.22 -9.63
N ASP A 252 5.62 19.30 -10.94
CA ASP A 252 5.89 20.50 -11.75
C ASP A 252 4.53 21.09 -12.17
N PRO A 253 4.19 22.34 -11.81
CA PRO A 253 2.91 22.94 -12.16
C PRO A 253 2.60 22.97 -13.66
N LYS A 254 3.63 22.91 -14.53
CA LYS A 254 3.47 22.90 -15.99
C LYS A 254 2.92 21.56 -16.51
N THR A 255 3.30 20.46 -15.88
CA THR A 255 2.91 19.10 -16.29
C THR A 255 1.92 18.46 -15.32
N THR A 256 1.75 19.06 -14.15
CA THR A 256 0.88 18.55 -13.07
C THR A 256 0.12 19.74 -12.47
N PRO A 257 -0.73 20.43 -13.25
CA PRO A 257 -1.53 21.53 -12.72
C PRO A 257 -2.51 21.01 -11.66
N LEU A 258 -2.83 21.83 -10.66
CA LEU A 258 -3.88 21.49 -9.70
C LEU A 258 -5.24 21.59 -10.39
N PRO A 259 -5.96 20.46 -10.62
CA PRO A 259 -7.26 20.53 -11.27
C PRO A 259 -8.33 21.15 -10.33
N PRO A 260 -9.46 21.63 -10.84
CA PRO A 260 -10.59 22.01 -10.01
C PRO A 260 -10.98 20.85 -9.05
N MET A 261 -11.39 21.20 -7.83
CA MET A 261 -11.83 20.20 -6.88
C MET A 261 -13.14 19.54 -7.35
N GLU A 262 -13.21 18.22 -7.25
CA GLU A 262 -14.43 17.47 -7.52
C GLU A 262 -15.19 17.28 -6.21
N TYR A 263 -16.33 17.97 -6.07
CA TYR A 263 -17.18 17.87 -4.89
C TYR A 263 -18.13 16.66 -4.99
N GLY A 264 -18.39 16.01 -3.86
CA GLY A 264 -19.30 14.88 -3.78
C GLY A 264 -20.77 15.28 -3.99
N ARG A 265 -21.55 14.43 -4.66
CA ARG A 265 -22.97 14.69 -4.89
C ARG A 265 -23.81 14.75 -3.61
N LYS A 266 -23.38 14.08 -2.53
CA LYS A 266 -24.10 14.03 -1.24
C LYS A 266 -23.57 14.99 -0.18
N SER A 267 -22.33 15.44 -0.34
CA SER A 267 -21.67 16.44 0.51
C SER A 267 -21.11 17.59 -0.34
N GLY A 268 -21.72 17.84 -1.48
CA GLY A 268 -21.21 18.52 -2.65
C GLY A 268 -20.99 20.01 -2.53
N ASN A 269 -21.07 20.57 -1.34
CA ASN A 269 -20.94 22.00 -1.16
C ASN A 269 -19.46 22.38 -1.00
N LYS A 270 -19.09 23.53 -1.57
CA LYS A 270 -17.84 24.19 -1.27
C LYS A 270 -17.76 24.51 0.22
N TRP A 271 -16.57 24.60 0.77
CA TRP A 271 -16.41 24.97 2.19
C TRP A 271 -17.16 26.25 2.55
N SER A 272 -17.12 27.25 1.67
CA SER A 272 -17.80 28.53 1.86
C SER A 272 -19.35 28.43 1.93
N GLU A 273 -19.94 27.38 1.39
CA GLU A 273 -21.38 27.14 1.33
C GLU A 273 -21.91 26.37 2.55
N LEU A 274 -20.99 25.79 3.36
CA LEU A 274 -21.34 25.06 4.56
C LEU A 274 -21.70 26.02 5.71
N SER A 275 -22.65 25.62 6.54
CA SER A 275 -22.92 26.27 7.83
C SER A 275 -21.71 26.11 8.78
N GLN A 276 -21.68 26.89 9.87
CA GLN A 276 -20.63 26.78 10.87
C GLN A 276 -20.59 25.38 11.51
N GLU A 277 -21.74 24.79 11.77
CA GLU A 277 -21.84 23.45 12.35
C GLU A 277 -21.31 22.38 11.39
N GLU A 278 -21.71 22.43 10.10
CA GLU A 278 -21.19 21.52 9.08
C GLU A 278 -19.68 21.65 8.90
N ARG A 279 -19.13 22.87 8.86
CA ARG A 279 -17.67 23.09 8.81
C ARG A 279 -16.97 22.46 10.00
N ARG A 280 -17.52 22.63 11.21
CA ARG A 280 -16.93 22.03 12.40
C ARG A 280 -16.97 20.50 12.34
N LEU A 281 -18.07 19.91 11.87
CA LEU A 281 -18.20 18.47 11.69
C LEU A 281 -17.18 17.94 10.66
N GLU A 282 -17.06 18.60 9.52
CA GLU A 282 -16.11 18.20 8.48
C GLU A 282 -14.64 18.36 8.93
N ALA A 283 -14.31 19.46 9.62
CA ALA A 283 -12.99 19.63 10.21
C ALA A 283 -12.69 18.51 11.22
N THR A 284 -13.65 18.18 12.09
CA THR A 284 -13.49 17.11 13.09
C THR A 284 -13.23 15.75 12.43
N ARG A 285 -13.92 15.41 11.34
CA ARG A 285 -13.67 14.17 10.59
C ARG A 285 -12.21 14.08 10.12
N MET A 286 -11.69 15.19 9.58
CA MET A 286 -10.30 15.21 9.12
C MET A 286 -9.30 15.23 10.28
N GLU A 287 -9.63 15.87 11.41
CA GLU A 287 -8.82 15.82 12.65
C GLU A 287 -8.64 14.37 13.13
N ILE A 288 -9.72 13.57 13.11
CA ILE A 288 -9.67 12.15 13.51
C ILE A 288 -8.86 11.34 12.51
N TYR A 289 -9.09 11.53 11.20
CA TYR A 289 -8.31 10.85 10.18
C TYR A 289 -6.81 11.14 10.31
N ALA A 290 -6.44 12.40 10.51
CA ALA A 290 -5.05 12.80 10.71
C ALA A 290 -4.44 12.16 11.96
N ALA A 291 -5.22 12.05 13.05
CA ALA A 291 -4.82 11.34 14.26
C ALA A 291 -4.57 9.85 14.04
N MET A 292 -5.37 9.19 13.19
CA MET A 292 -5.16 7.79 12.81
C MET A 292 -3.84 7.62 12.03
N VAL A 293 -3.54 8.50 11.08
CA VAL A 293 -2.28 8.48 10.31
C VAL A 293 -1.09 8.74 11.22
N ASP A 294 -1.18 9.74 12.12
CA ASP A 294 -0.15 10.04 13.14
C ASP A 294 0.11 8.81 14.02
N ARG A 295 -0.96 8.11 14.47
CA ARG A 295 -0.81 6.89 15.29
C ARG A 295 -0.10 5.76 14.54
N VAL A 296 -0.38 5.59 13.24
CA VAL A 296 0.36 4.65 12.39
C VAL A 296 1.84 5.02 12.35
N ASP A 297 2.18 6.30 12.14
CA ASP A 297 3.58 6.75 12.12
C ASP A 297 4.30 6.52 13.45
N GLN A 298 3.64 6.80 14.59
CA GLN A 298 4.18 6.50 15.92
C GLN A 298 4.51 5.01 16.07
N ASN A 299 3.62 4.14 15.62
CA ASN A 299 3.80 2.69 15.66
C ASN A 299 4.91 2.21 14.73
N ILE A 300 5.03 2.79 13.53
CA ILE A 300 6.18 2.56 12.65
C ILE A 300 7.48 2.94 13.36
N GLY A 301 7.51 4.08 14.05
CA GLY A 301 8.66 4.51 14.85
C GLY A 301 9.08 3.48 15.89
N ARG A 302 8.13 2.82 16.56
CA ARG A 302 8.40 1.74 17.54
C ARG A 302 9.06 0.52 16.87
N VAL A 303 8.61 0.15 15.67
CA VAL A 303 9.20 -0.97 14.91
C VAL A 303 10.61 -0.62 14.45
N LEU A 304 10.82 0.59 13.91
CA LEU A 304 12.14 1.04 13.47
C LEU A 304 13.13 1.08 14.63
N GLN A 305 12.73 1.62 15.78
CA GLN A 305 13.56 1.64 16.98
C GLN A 305 13.96 0.22 17.43
N ARG A 306 13.01 -0.74 17.39
CA ARG A 306 13.32 -2.14 17.70
C ARG A 306 14.36 -2.72 16.75
N LEU A 307 14.29 -2.43 15.45
CA LEU A 307 15.26 -2.89 14.47
C LEU A 307 16.63 -2.23 14.67
N GLU A 308 16.67 -0.96 15.05
CA GLU A 308 17.90 -0.24 15.43
C GLU A 308 18.54 -0.87 16.66
N ASP A 309 17.78 -1.07 17.75
CA ASP A 309 18.25 -1.68 19.00
C ASP A 309 18.83 -3.09 18.79
N GLN A 310 18.32 -3.81 17.78
CA GLN A 310 18.80 -5.13 17.39
C GLN A 310 19.95 -5.11 16.36
N GLY A 311 20.36 -3.93 15.89
CA GLY A 311 21.37 -3.80 14.82
C GLY A 311 20.93 -4.38 13.47
N LYS A 312 19.61 -4.51 13.24
CA LYS A 312 19.04 -5.15 12.03
C LYS A 312 18.54 -4.15 10.99
N LEU A 313 18.39 -2.85 11.35
CA LEU A 313 17.78 -1.86 10.45
C LEU A 313 18.55 -1.73 9.13
N ASP A 314 19.87 -1.67 9.18
CA ASP A 314 20.70 -1.46 7.98
C ASP A 314 20.52 -2.56 6.92
N ASN A 315 20.35 -3.81 7.36
CA ASN A 315 20.07 -4.92 6.44
C ASN A 315 18.59 -5.36 6.48
N THR A 316 17.69 -4.42 6.61
CA THR A 316 16.25 -4.62 6.45
C THR A 316 15.74 -3.81 5.25
N LEU A 317 15.25 -4.52 4.23
CA LEU A 317 14.53 -3.92 3.11
C LEU A 317 13.11 -3.58 3.55
N ILE A 318 12.81 -2.29 3.65
CA ILE A 318 11.52 -1.78 4.11
C ILE A 318 10.77 -1.18 2.92
N PHE A 319 9.53 -1.63 2.72
CA PHE A 319 8.54 -1.04 1.80
C PHE A 319 7.44 -0.41 2.63
N PHE A 320 7.16 0.88 2.42
CA PHE A 320 6.01 1.58 2.97
C PHE A 320 5.10 2.03 1.83
N LEU A 321 3.81 1.68 1.89
CA LEU A 321 2.82 1.99 0.85
C LEU A 321 1.38 1.95 1.37
N SER A 322 0.43 2.52 0.59
CA SER A 322 -1.01 2.40 0.78
C SER A 322 -1.61 1.41 -0.23
N ASP A 323 -2.69 0.73 0.13
CA ASP A 323 -3.31 -0.28 -0.72
C ASP A 323 -4.22 0.29 -1.83
N ASN A 324 -4.70 1.49 -1.69
CA ASN A 324 -5.40 2.30 -2.71
C ASN A 324 -5.36 3.76 -2.32
N GLY A 325 -5.83 4.63 -3.20
CA GLY A 325 -5.97 6.05 -2.89
C GLY A 325 -7.02 6.32 -1.80
N ALA A 326 -7.07 7.57 -1.35
CA ALA A 326 -8.01 8.06 -0.34
C ALA A 326 -9.45 7.61 -0.60
N CYS A 327 -10.20 7.32 0.47
CA CYS A 327 -11.50 6.69 0.41
C CYS A 327 -12.65 7.72 0.43
N ALA A 328 -13.43 7.76 -0.65
CA ALA A 328 -14.61 8.63 -0.75
C ALA A 328 -15.91 7.99 -0.23
N GLU A 329 -15.84 6.74 0.27
CA GLU A 329 -17.02 6.01 0.75
C GLU A 329 -17.63 6.68 1.98
N SER A 330 -18.95 6.63 2.09
CA SER A 330 -19.73 7.15 3.22
C SER A 330 -20.73 6.08 3.66
N PRO A 331 -20.24 4.99 4.26
CA PRO A 331 -21.12 3.91 4.69
C PRO A 331 -22.04 4.36 5.83
N LYS A 332 -23.19 3.68 5.94
CA LYS A 332 -24.14 3.87 7.02
C LYS A 332 -24.25 2.57 7.80
N VAL A 333 -24.37 2.69 9.10
CA VAL A 333 -24.68 1.60 10.02
C VAL A 333 -25.83 2.02 10.95
N ASP A 334 -26.60 1.06 11.42
CA ASP A 334 -27.83 1.34 12.19
C ASP A 334 -27.57 1.42 13.71
N ASN A 335 -26.45 0.87 14.18
CA ASN A 335 -26.11 0.76 15.60
C ASN A 335 -25.20 1.89 16.12
N VAL A 336 -25.20 3.05 15.46
CA VAL A 336 -24.42 4.22 15.91
C VAL A 336 -25.19 4.94 17.02
N ASP A 337 -24.51 5.19 18.15
CA ASP A 337 -25.01 6.12 19.14
C ASP A 337 -24.85 7.58 18.63
N PRO A 338 -25.95 8.30 18.35
CA PRO A 338 -25.85 9.67 17.84
C PRO A 338 -25.26 10.67 18.84
N LYS A 339 -25.14 10.28 20.11
CA LYS A 339 -24.52 11.09 21.18
C LYS A 339 -23.06 10.71 21.44
N ALA A 340 -22.57 9.65 20.81
CA ALA A 340 -21.19 9.23 21.00
C ALA A 340 -20.22 10.32 20.53
N PRO A 341 -19.15 10.60 21.27
CA PRO A 341 -18.10 11.47 20.79
C PRO A 341 -17.54 10.94 19.46
N LEU A 342 -17.38 11.81 18.47
CA LEU A 342 -16.76 11.43 17.21
C LEU A 342 -15.35 10.89 17.45
N GLY A 343 -15.00 9.82 16.77
CA GLY A 343 -13.72 9.14 16.94
C GLY A 343 -13.68 8.09 18.04
N SER A 344 -14.78 7.90 18.80
CA SER A 344 -14.89 6.87 19.85
C SER A 344 -15.36 5.52 19.31
N VAL A 345 -15.29 4.48 20.14
CA VAL A 345 -15.74 3.11 19.82
C VAL A 345 -17.23 3.05 19.38
N ALA A 346 -18.08 3.89 19.94
CA ALA A 346 -19.51 3.93 19.62
C ALA A 346 -19.85 4.89 18.46
N SER A 347 -18.87 5.57 17.86
CA SER A 347 -19.07 6.44 16.69
C SER A 347 -18.72 5.69 15.39
N PHE A 348 -19.43 6.05 14.31
CA PHE A 348 -19.13 5.53 12.98
C PHE A 348 -19.21 6.65 11.95
N VAL A 349 -18.06 7.14 11.53
CA VAL A 349 -17.96 8.21 10.54
C VAL A 349 -16.88 7.91 9.52
N SER A 350 -17.02 8.51 8.33
CA SER A 350 -16.00 8.60 7.30
C SER A 350 -15.82 10.09 6.94
N TYR A 351 -14.70 10.44 6.29
CA TYR A 351 -14.47 11.84 5.93
C TYR A 351 -15.04 12.21 4.55
N GLY A 352 -15.47 11.21 3.77
CA GLY A 352 -16.20 11.43 2.53
C GLY A 352 -15.35 11.96 1.37
N GLN A 353 -16.03 12.25 0.27
CA GLN A 353 -15.42 12.52 -1.03
C GLN A 353 -14.55 13.79 -1.04
N ASN A 354 -14.99 14.85 -0.35
CA ASN A 354 -14.27 16.13 -0.38
C ASN A 354 -12.89 16.00 0.26
N TRP A 355 -12.78 15.38 1.44
CA TRP A 355 -11.49 15.11 2.06
C TRP A 355 -10.68 14.05 1.32
N ALA A 356 -11.33 13.06 0.67
CA ALA A 356 -10.64 12.13 -0.22
C ALA A 356 -9.96 12.84 -1.41
N SER A 357 -10.63 13.86 -1.97
CA SER A 357 -10.03 14.72 -3.02
C SER A 357 -8.81 15.49 -2.49
N VAL A 358 -8.84 15.92 -1.23
CA VAL A 358 -7.68 16.56 -0.56
C VAL A 358 -6.56 15.54 -0.35
N GLY A 359 -6.88 14.35 0.18
CA GLY A 359 -5.93 13.26 0.41
C GLY A 359 -5.15 12.86 -0.85
N ASN A 360 -5.79 12.90 -2.00
CA ASN A 360 -5.17 12.55 -3.28
C ASN A 360 -4.54 13.72 -4.05
N THR A 361 -4.39 14.90 -3.44
CA THR A 361 -3.79 16.07 -4.11
C THR A 361 -2.48 15.72 -4.81
N PRO A 362 -2.25 16.09 -6.09
CA PRO A 362 -3.14 16.82 -7.01
C PRO A 362 -3.99 15.89 -7.89
N LEU A 363 -3.90 14.58 -7.70
CA LEU A 363 -4.45 13.54 -8.55
C LEU A 363 -5.99 13.52 -8.52
N ARG A 364 -6.60 13.11 -9.63
CA ARG A 364 -8.06 13.03 -9.77
C ARG A 364 -8.62 11.73 -9.21
N LYS A 365 -9.84 11.80 -8.69
CA LYS A 365 -10.60 10.67 -8.17
C LYS A 365 -9.97 10.05 -6.91
N TRP A 366 -10.41 8.84 -6.56
CA TRP A 366 -10.19 8.19 -5.27
C TRP A 366 -10.36 6.67 -5.40
N LYS A 367 -10.28 5.97 -4.28
CA LYS A 367 -10.54 4.53 -4.17
C LYS A 367 -11.69 4.07 -5.06
N GLN A 368 -11.55 2.93 -5.72
CA GLN A 368 -12.42 2.28 -6.71
C GLN A 368 -12.36 2.88 -8.12
N ASP A 369 -11.71 4.02 -8.32
CA ASP A 369 -11.48 4.58 -9.64
C ASP A 369 -10.13 4.12 -10.23
N SER A 370 -10.05 4.00 -11.56
CA SER A 370 -8.80 3.73 -12.28
C SER A 370 -8.05 4.99 -12.72
N PHE A 371 -8.53 6.18 -12.32
CA PHE A 371 -7.80 7.44 -12.43
C PHE A 371 -6.65 7.50 -11.41
N GLU A 372 -5.69 8.40 -11.64
CA GLU A 372 -4.46 8.47 -10.83
C GLU A 372 -4.73 8.51 -9.32
N GLY A 373 -5.73 9.26 -8.84
CA GLY A 373 -6.03 9.34 -7.41
C GLY A 373 -6.58 8.04 -6.80
N GLY A 374 -7.09 7.12 -7.61
CA GLY A 374 -7.53 5.80 -7.12
C GLY A 374 -6.40 4.78 -7.06
N ILE A 375 -5.46 4.83 -8.00
CA ILE A 375 -4.46 3.77 -8.21
C ILE A 375 -3.00 4.18 -7.94
N ASN A 376 -2.69 5.47 -7.77
CA ASN A 376 -1.34 5.95 -7.49
C ASN A 376 -1.24 6.43 -6.04
N THR A 377 -0.38 5.80 -5.25
CA THR A 377 -0.24 6.03 -3.81
C THR A 377 1.21 6.29 -3.40
N PRO A 378 1.48 6.82 -2.21
CA PRO A 378 2.83 6.98 -1.71
C PRO A 378 3.58 5.66 -1.67
N PHE A 379 4.86 5.70 -2.05
CA PHE A 379 5.75 4.55 -1.94
C PHE A 379 7.15 4.99 -1.53
N VAL A 380 7.59 4.49 -0.39
CA VAL A 380 8.92 4.70 0.15
C VAL A 380 9.63 3.37 0.30
N VAL A 381 10.85 3.28 -0.17
CA VAL A 381 11.73 2.12 0.00
C VAL A 381 12.97 2.53 0.78
N HIS A 382 13.28 1.81 1.86
CA HIS A 382 14.45 2.05 2.68
C HIS A 382 15.24 0.76 2.85
N TRP A 383 16.53 0.79 2.52
CA TRP A 383 17.45 -0.34 2.71
C TRP A 383 18.91 0.16 2.64
N PRO A 384 19.48 0.64 3.72
CA PRO A 384 20.83 1.22 3.73
C PRO A 384 21.92 0.31 3.12
N ALA A 385 21.87 -1.00 3.38
CA ALA A 385 22.83 -1.94 2.83
C ALA A 385 22.71 -2.19 1.32
N GLY A 386 21.55 -1.90 0.71
CA GLY A 386 21.27 -2.26 -0.69
C GLY A 386 20.87 -1.12 -1.62
N ILE A 387 20.52 0.04 -1.08
CA ILE A 387 20.12 1.22 -1.87
C ILE A 387 21.17 2.31 -1.70
N LYS A 388 21.74 2.76 -2.81
CA LYS A 388 22.58 3.97 -2.78
C LYS A 388 21.69 5.19 -2.48
N PRO A 389 22.08 6.08 -1.56
CA PRO A 389 21.33 7.30 -1.29
C PRO A 389 21.02 8.06 -2.58
N GLN A 390 19.75 8.37 -2.81
CA GLN A 390 19.31 9.12 -3.99
C GLN A 390 18.71 10.45 -3.53
N THR A 391 19.08 11.52 -4.22
CA THR A 391 18.44 12.82 -4.03
C THR A 391 17.27 12.95 -5.01
N GLY A 392 16.12 13.42 -4.50
CA GLY A 392 14.96 13.68 -5.35
C GLY A 392 13.97 12.51 -5.43
N TRP A 393 13.27 12.44 -6.56
CA TRP A 393 12.15 11.52 -6.79
C TRP A 393 12.51 10.51 -7.88
N ASN A 394 12.31 9.24 -7.60
CA ASN A 394 12.24 8.23 -8.64
C ASN A 394 10.91 8.37 -9.38
N ARG A 395 10.96 8.54 -10.71
CA ARG A 395 9.79 8.75 -11.57
C ARG A 395 9.43 7.52 -12.42
N GLU A 396 10.09 6.41 -12.19
CA GLU A 396 9.73 5.14 -12.82
C GLU A 396 8.33 4.70 -12.38
N SER A 397 7.55 4.20 -13.33
CA SER A 397 6.24 3.62 -13.03
C SER A 397 6.42 2.22 -12.46
N VAL A 398 6.11 2.06 -11.18
CA VAL A 398 6.18 0.79 -10.46
C VAL A 398 4.78 0.32 -10.03
N HIS A 399 4.62 -0.97 -9.81
CA HIS A 399 3.33 -1.57 -9.45
C HIS A 399 3.51 -2.62 -8.34
N LEU A 400 2.47 -2.91 -7.59
CA LEU A 400 2.49 -3.91 -6.52
C LEU A 400 3.00 -5.29 -6.96
N ILE A 401 2.71 -5.67 -8.22
CA ILE A 401 3.20 -6.94 -8.78
C ILE A 401 4.73 -7.02 -8.83
N ASP A 402 5.44 -5.89 -8.74
CA ASP A 402 6.89 -5.82 -8.79
C ASP A 402 7.56 -6.19 -7.46
N LEU A 403 6.79 -6.22 -6.35
CA LEU A 403 7.34 -6.55 -5.04
C LEU A 403 7.81 -8.01 -4.99
N MET A 404 7.01 -8.96 -5.49
CA MET A 404 7.39 -10.38 -5.50
C MET A 404 8.71 -10.62 -6.28
N PRO A 405 8.87 -10.18 -7.55
CA PRO A 405 10.14 -10.31 -8.26
C PRO A 405 11.32 -9.63 -7.55
N THR A 406 11.07 -8.50 -6.88
CA THR A 406 12.12 -7.80 -6.10
C THR A 406 12.53 -8.63 -4.88
N VAL A 407 11.57 -9.15 -4.14
CA VAL A 407 11.79 -10.04 -2.98
C VAL A 407 12.56 -11.30 -3.40
N LEU A 408 12.19 -11.92 -4.51
CA LEU A 408 12.92 -13.07 -5.07
C LEU A 408 14.39 -12.72 -5.36
N ALA A 409 14.61 -11.57 -5.98
CA ALA A 409 15.96 -11.16 -6.37
C ALA A 409 16.87 -10.83 -5.18
N VAL A 410 16.33 -10.23 -4.08
CA VAL A 410 17.14 -9.88 -2.90
C VAL A 410 17.33 -11.06 -1.95
N SER A 411 16.39 -12.00 -1.90
CA SER A 411 16.42 -13.16 -0.99
C SER A 411 17.12 -14.37 -1.59
N GLY A 412 17.26 -14.43 -2.90
CA GLY A 412 17.70 -15.64 -3.62
C GLY A 412 16.66 -16.77 -3.60
N ALA A 413 15.46 -16.51 -3.08
CA ALA A 413 14.36 -17.47 -3.04
C ALA A 413 13.90 -17.83 -4.46
N LYS A 414 13.43 -19.06 -4.61
CA LYS A 414 12.90 -19.54 -5.90
C LYS A 414 11.39 -19.53 -5.88
N TYR A 415 10.80 -18.92 -6.87
CA TYR A 415 9.36 -19.02 -7.06
C TYR A 415 9.02 -20.47 -7.43
N PRO A 416 8.03 -21.10 -6.80
CA PRO A 416 7.71 -22.50 -7.11
C PRO A 416 7.31 -22.64 -8.57
N GLY A 417 7.90 -23.61 -9.24
CA GLY A 417 7.52 -24.01 -10.59
C GLY A 417 6.18 -24.75 -10.61
N VAL A 418 5.94 -25.53 -11.65
CA VAL A 418 4.77 -26.40 -11.74
C VAL A 418 4.76 -27.35 -10.54
N ALA A 419 3.92 -27.10 -9.55
CA ALA A 419 3.65 -28.07 -8.49
C ALA A 419 2.96 -29.30 -9.14
N LYS A 420 3.20 -30.49 -8.57
CA LYS A 420 2.82 -31.79 -9.16
C LYS A 420 1.37 -31.96 -9.63
N ALA A 421 0.46 -31.00 -9.33
CA ALA A 421 -0.96 -31.08 -9.66
C ALA A 421 -1.57 -29.79 -10.25
N ALA A 422 -0.89 -28.63 -10.20
CA ALA A 422 -1.45 -27.38 -10.72
C ALA A 422 -0.33 -26.51 -11.32
N LYS A 423 -0.60 -25.89 -12.46
CA LYS A 423 0.29 -24.89 -13.06
C LYS A 423 0.20 -23.60 -12.24
N ILE A 424 1.24 -23.32 -11.43
CA ILE A 424 1.37 -22.05 -10.72
C ILE A 424 1.78 -20.96 -11.72
N SER A 425 1.01 -19.87 -11.76
CA SER A 425 1.32 -18.73 -12.60
C SER A 425 2.61 -18.03 -12.11
N GLN A 426 3.48 -17.66 -13.04
CA GLN A 426 4.68 -16.88 -12.72
C GLN A 426 4.32 -15.41 -12.47
N PRO A 427 5.08 -14.67 -11.63
CA PRO A 427 4.82 -13.25 -11.39
C PRO A 427 4.75 -12.43 -12.67
N ASP A 428 3.79 -11.50 -12.73
CA ASP A 428 3.60 -10.59 -13.87
C ASP A 428 4.56 -9.37 -13.81
N GLY A 429 5.10 -9.06 -12.64
CA GLY A 429 5.92 -7.88 -12.37
C GLY A 429 7.39 -8.03 -12.79
N VAL A 430 8.15 -6.97 -12.51
CA VAL A 430 9.59 -6.88 -12.73
C VAL A 430 10.31 -6.49 -11.43
N SER A 431 11.59 -6.86 -11.29
CA SER A 431 12.36 -6.48 -10.10
C SER A 431 12.68 -5.00 -10.07
N LEU A 432 12.58 -4.37 -8.89
CA LEU A 432 12.96 -2.97 -8.64
C LEU A 432 14.47 -2.80 -8.37
N LEU A 433 15.26 -3.86 -8.32
CA LEU A 433 16.72 -3.77 -8.07
C LEU A 433 17.45 -2.81 -9.02
N PRO A 434 17.14 -2.70 -10.33
CA PRO A 434 17.75 -1.70 -11.18
C PRO A 434 17.55 -0.27 -10.65
N ALA A 435 16.33 0.07 -10.19
CA ALA A 435 16.08 1.38 -9.60
C ALA A 435 16.88 1.61 -8.31
N PHE A 436 17.06 0.59 -7.47
CA PHE A 436 17.89 0.67 -6.26
C PHE A 436 19.36 0.97 -6.57
N ALA A 437 19.82 0.53 -7.73
CA ALA A 437 21.15 0.84 -8.26
C ALA A 437 21.23 2.16 -9.04
N GLY A 438 20.14 2.94 -9.14
CA GLY A 438 20.06 4.17 -9.94
C GLY A 438 19.93 3.93 -11.44
N GLN A 439 19.46 2.75 -11.85
CA GLN A 439 19.25 2.35 -13.25
C GLN A 439 17.76 2.32 -13.58
N THR A 440 17.42 2.41 -14.86
CA THR A 440 16.05 2.31 -15.37
C THR A 440 15.49 0.89 -15.23
N ILE A 441 14.23 0.79 -14.85
CA ILE A 441 13.49 -0.47 -14.82
C ILE A 441 13.07 -0.87 -16.25
N ALA A 442 13.58 -1.98 -16.75
CA ALA A 442 13.25 -2.49 -18.08
C ALA A 442 11.87 -3.14 -18.12
N ARG A 443 10.80 -2.35 -18.10
CA ARG A 443 9.42 -2.84 -18.24
C ARG A 443 9.06 -2.99 -19.72
N ARG A 444 8.79 -4.22 -20.14
CA ARG A 444 8.46 -4.56 -21.53
C ARG A 444 6.95 -4.59 -21.83
N ARG A 445 6.12 -4.62 -20.80
CA ARG A 445 4.66 -4.69 -20.92
C ARG A 445 4.02 -3.51 -20.25
N PRO A 446 2.90 -2.99 -20.78
CA PRO A 446 2.10 -1.98 -20.09
C PRO A 446 1.65 -2.45 -18.70
N LEU A 447 1.26 -1.50 -17.86
CA LEU A 447 0.50 -1.79 -16.63
C LEU A 447 -0.99 -1.77 -16.94
N PHE A 448 -1.71 -2.69 -16.34
CA PHE A 448 -3.14 -2.89 -16.58
C PHE A 448 -3.92 -2.79 -15.28
N PHE A 449 -5.10 -2.19 -15.37
CA PHE A 449 -5.96 -1.96 -14.23
C PHE A 449 -7.41 -2.31 -14.56
N GLN A 450 -8.09 -2.94 -13.62
CA GLN A 450 -9.51 -3.20 -13.70
C GLN A 450 -10.07 -3.43 -12.29
N PHE A 451 -11.02 -2.60 -11.89
CA PHE A 451 -11.83 -2.82 -10.70
C PHE A 451 -13.22 -2.20 -10.91
N GLY A 452 -14.27 -2.93 -10.54
CA GLY A 452 -15.65 -2.47 -10.71
C GLY A 452 -15.93 -1.97 -12.12
N ARG A 453 -16.30 -0.69 -12.25
CA ARG A 453 -16.55 -0.04 -13.54
C ARG A 453 -15.28 0.59 -14.16
N GLY A 454 -14.20 0.65 -13.38
CA GLY A 454 -12.93 1.26 -13.79
C GLY A 454 -12.06 0.31 -14.59
N SER A 455 -11.43 0.80 -15.64
CA SER A 455 -10.40 0.09 -16.41
C SER A 455 -9.33 1.08 -16.84
N ALA A 456 -8.06 0.65 -16.88
CA ALA A 456 -7.01 1.46 -17.47
C ALA A 456 -5.87 0.60 -18.02
N ILE A 457 -5.09 1.19 -18.92
CA ILE A 457 -3.79 0.72 -19.37
C ILE A 457 -2.82 1.89 -19.36
N HIS A 458 -1.64 1.69 -18.79
CA HIS A 458 -0.56 2.66 -18.75
C HIS A 458 0.64 2.11 -19.51
N ASP A 459 0.95 2.71 -20.66
CA ASP A 459 2.02 2.32 -21.57
C ASP A 459 2.97 3.49 -21.84
N GLY A 460 4.17 3.41 -21.29
CA GLY A 460 5.14 4.50 -21.33
C GLY A 460 4.63 5.74 -20.60
N HIS A 461 4.28 6.80 -21.33
CA HIS A 461 3.66 8.01 -20.79
C HIS A 461 2.16 8.13 -21.15
N TRP A 462 1.63 7.21 -21.94
CA TRP A 462 0.23 7.19 -22.30
C TRP A 462 -0.61 6.41 -21.30
N LYS A 463 -1.71 6.99 -20.91
CA LYS A 463 -2.73 6.31 -20.11
C LYS A 463 -4.08 6.38 -20.79
N LEU A 464 -4.66 5.22 -21.05
CA LEU A 464 -6.04 5.08 -21.48
C LEU A 464 -6.84 4.61 -20.27
N VAL A 465 -7.89 5.35 -19.90
CA VAL A 465 -8.68 5.10 -18.70
C VAL A 465 -10.17 5.27 -18.99
N ARG A 466 -11.01 4.52 -18.29
CA ARG A 466 -12.47 4.69 -18.30
C ARG A 466 -13.06 4.39 -16.93
N GLN A 467 -14.17 5.05 -16.65
CA GLN A 467 -15.07 4.71 -15.53
C GLN A 467 -16.47 4.46 -16.10
N GLY A 468 -16.63 3.31 -16.74
CA GLY A 468 -17.81 2.92 -17.50
C GLY A 468 -17.51 2.58 -18.95
N ALA A 469 -18.27 3.11 -19.92
CA ALA A 469 -18.18 2.69 -21.31
C ALA A 469 -17.14 3.48 -22.14
N THR A 470 -16.93 4.76 -21.85
CA THR A 470 -16.14 5.66 -22.71
C THR A 470 -14.69 5.72 -22.24
N TRP A 471 -13.77 5.53 -23.17
CA TRP A 471 -12.34 5.71 -22.95
C TRP A 471 -11.94 7.19 -23.02
N GLU A 472 -11.07 7.60 -22.09
CA GLU A 472 -10.35 8.88 -22.08
C GLU A 472 -8.84 8.59 -22.22
N LEU A 473 -8.11 9.38 -22.97
CA LEU A 473 -6.67 9.21 -23.24
C LEU A 473 -5.88 10.40 -22.72
N TYR A 474 -4.84 10.12 -21.93
CA TYR A 474 -3.97 11.13 -21.33
C TYR A 474 -2.50 10.90 -21.61
N ASP A 475 -1.76 11.99 -21.80
CA ASP A 475 -0.30 12.02 -21.85
C ASP A 475 0.23 12.43 -20.47
N LEU A 476 0.59 11.46 -19.64
CA LEU A 476 1.04 11.70 -18.26
C LEU A 476 2.40 12.41 -18.17
N ALA A 477 3.18 12.49 -19.25
CA ALA A 477 4.39 13.29 -19.27
C ALA A 477 4.09 14.80 -19.22
N THR A 478 2.92 15.21 -19.72
CA THR A 478 2.52 16.62 -19.82
C THR A 478 1.23 16.95 -19.07
N ASP A 479 0.51 15.93 -18.58
CA ASP A 479 -0.78 16.05 -17.89
C ASP A 479 -1.01 14.90 -16.88
N ARG A 480 -0.24 14.90 -15.80
CA ARG A 480 -0.35 13.90 -14.74
C ARG A 480 -1.67 13.93 -13.96
N THR A 481 -2.42 14.98 -14.09
CA THR A 481 -3.70 15.17 -13.41
C THR A 481 -4.91 14.84 -14.28
N GLU A 482 -4.68 14.28 -15.47
CA GLU A 482 -5.73 13.72 -16.34
C GLU A 482 -6.83 14.74 -16.64
N THR A 483 -6.44 15.97 -17.06
CA THR A 483 -7.36 17.10 -17.30
C THR A 483 -7.65 17.36 -18.76
N ARG A 484 -6.81 16.83 -19.67
CA ARG A 484 -6.90 17.09 -21.12
C ARG A 484 -7.07 15.78 -21.88
N ASP A 485 -8.31 15.35 -22.05
CA ASP A 485 -8.62 14.15 -22.83
C ASP A 485 -8.21 14.32 -24.31
N LEU A 486 -7.37 13.40 -24.77
CA LEU A 486 -6.84 13.34 -26.14
C LEU A 486 -7.49 12.24 -26.98
N ALA A 487 -8.52 11.51 -26.47
CA ALA A 487 -9.10 10.36 -27.15
C ALA A 487 -9.60 10.70 -28.56
N ALA A 488 -10.33 11.82 -28.70
CA ALA A 488 -10.83 12.27 -30.00
C ALA A 488 -9.71 12.71 -30.98
N LYS A 489 -8.53 13.12 -30.45
CA LYS A 489 -7.39 13.55 -31.26
C LYS A 489 -6.45 12.39 -31.66
N ARG A 490 -6.56 11.25 -31.00
CA ARG A 490 -5.69 10.07 -31.18
C ARG A 490 -6.48 8.76 -31.25
N PRO A 491 -7.49 8.65 -32.14
CA PRO A 491 -8.40 7.49 -32.16
C PRO A 491 -7.67 6.16 -32.43
N GLU A 492 -6.61 6.16 -33.24
CA GLU A 492 -5.85 4.94 -33.53
C GLU A 492 -5.06 4.44 -32.31
N LEU A 493 -4.51 5.37 -31.50
CA LEU A 493 -3.84 5.01 -30.25
C LEU A 493 -4.84 4.44 -29.23
N VAL A 494 -6.03 5.05 -29.10
CA VAL A 494 -7.12 4.52 -28.27
C VAL A 494 -7.46 3.09 -28.67
N LYS A 495 -7.66 2.83 -29.97
CA LYS A 495 -7.96 1.49 -30.49
C LYS A 495 -6.85 0.47 -30.21
N GLN A 496 -5.59 0.88 -30.38
CA GLN A 496 -4.43 0.04 -30.10
C GLN A 496 -4.35 -0.32 -28.60
N MET A 497 -4.48 0.66 -27.71
CA MET A 497 -4.39 0.45 -26.28
C MET A 497 -5.59 -0.34 -25.74
N ASP A 498 -6.80 -0.11 -26.23
CA ASP A 498 -7.98 -0.90 -25.89
C ASP A 498 -7.79 -2.37 -26.31
N ALA A 499 -7.29 -2.62 -27.53
CA ALA A 499 -7.00 -3.97 -27.99
C ALA A 499 -5.97 -4.69 -27.09
N ALA A 500 -4.93 -3.97 -26.65
CA ALA A 500 -3.93 -4.49 -25.73
C ALA A 500 -4.55 -4.80 -24.33
N TRP A 501 -5.42 -3.93 -23.83
CA TRP A 501 -6.13 -4.16 -22.57
C TRP A 501 -7.08 -5.36 -22.65
N GLN A 502 -7.83 -5.51 -23.74
CA GLN A 502 -8.71 -6.67 -23.96
C GLN A 502 -7.93 -7.98 -24.09
N ALA A 503 -6.78 -7.96 -24.75
CA ALA A 503 -5.89 -9.11 -24.84
C ALA A 503 -5.36 -9.54 -23.46
N TRP A 504 -4.94 -8.58 -22.64
CA TRP A 504 -4.53 -8.83 -21.26
C TRP A 504 -5.69 -9.41 -20.41
N TRP A 505 -6.89 -8.84 -20.53
CA TRP A 505 -8.06 -9.35 -19.83
C TRP A 505 -8.35 -10.80 -20.18
N LYS A 506 -8.33 -11.12 -21.47
CA LYS A 506 -8.53 -12.50 -21.96
C LYS A 506 -7.43 -13.44 -21.46
N ASP A 507 -6.18 -12.99 -21.45
CA ASP A 507 -5.04 -13.76 -20.96
C ASP A 507 -5.17 -14.07 -19.45
N CYS A 508 -5.61 -13.10 -18.66
CA CYS A 508 -5.81 -13.27 -17.21
C CYS A 508 -7.01 -14.15 -16.87
N THR A 509 -8.14 -13.98 -17.58
CA THR A 509 -9.44 -14.56 -17.17
C THR A 509 -9.88 -15.74 -18.03
N GLY A 510 -9.25 -15.95 -19.19
CA GLY A 510 -9.68 -16.91 -20.21
C GLY A 510 -10.95 -16.48 -20.97
N LYS A 511 -11.50 -15.27 -20.71
CA LYS A 511 -12.79 -14.80 -21.25
C LYS A 511 -12.62 -13.48 -21.99
N ALA A 512 -13.43 -13.25 -23.03
CA ALA A 512 -13.54 -11.94 -23.66
C ALA A 512 -14.20 -10.94 -22.68
N TRP A 513 -13.82 -9.67 -22.79
CA TRP A 513 -14.49 -8.60 -22.04
C TRP A 513 -15.91 -8.36 -22.60
N THR A 514 -16.90 -8.29 -21.73
CA THR A 514 -18.32 -8.14 -22.10
C THR A 514 -18.89 -6.75 -21.79
N GLY A 515 -18.01 -5.78 -21.46
CA GLY A 515 -18.43 -4.42 -21.12
C GLY A 515 -18.73 -4.20 -19.63
N THR A 516 -18.87 -5.26 -18.85
CA THR A 516 -19.07 -5.19 -17.39
C THR A 516 -18.14 -6.16 -16.68
N ALA A 517 -17.54 -5.74 -15.58
CA ALA A 517 -16.82 -6.68 -14.71
C ALA A 517 -17.80 -7.75 -14.20
N PRO A 518 -17.36 -9.00 -14.03
CA PRO A 518 -18.14 -9.98 -13.31
C PRO A 518 -18.57 -9.39 -11.95
N LYS A 519 -19.85 -9.53 -11.61
CA LYS A 519 -20.30 -9.17 -10.26
C LYS A 519 -19.57 -10.10 -9.29
N GLU A 520 -18.53 -9.60 -8.66
CA GLU A 520 -18.03 -10.26 -7.47
C GLU A 520 -19.12 -10.13 -6.40
N LYS A 521 -19.51 -11.25 -5.81
CA LYS A 521 -20.32 -11.22 -4.60
C LYS A 521 -19.44 -10.57 -3.54
N GLU A 522 -19.59 -9.28 -3.34
CA GLU A 522 -19.10 -8.57 -2.16
C GLU A 522 -19.87 -9.14 -0.97
N ASN A 523 -19.40 -10.21 -0.41
CA ASN A 523 -19.65 -10.51 1.00
C ASN A 523 -18.71 -9.59 1.77
N GLU A 524 -19.13 -8.34 1.94
CA GLU A 524 -18.54 -7.40 2.89
C GLU A 524 -18.78 -7.87 4.32
#